data_6c3abf4b491cb8c23f2f21279e24d738
#
_entry.id   6c3abf4b491cb8c23f2f21279e24d738
#
_cell.length_a   1.000
_cell.length_b   1.000
_cell.length_c   1.000
_cell.angle_alpha   90.00
_cell.angle_beta   90.00
_cell.angle_gamma   90.00
#
_symmetry.space_group_name_H-M   'P 1'
#
loop_
_entity.id
_entity.type
_entity.pdbx_description
1 polymer ?
#
loop_
_entity_poly.entity_id
_entity_poly.type
_entity_poly.pdbx_seq_one_letter_code
_entity_poly.pdbx_strand_id
1 'polypeptide(L)'
;ELNIKSKVIKNEDSNRKLKIKNGSFKGKRITYHDPCYLGRHNNEYDAPRSVLQSVLRDGKINEMEKAKSESFCCGAGGGNMWYEIKTGERINQNRVKQAVSTKANTVAAACNFCNIMLEDGVKTTQNEENIKVLDIAEMVSQRLSE
;
A
#
# COMPACT_ATOMS: atom_id res chain seq x y z
N GLU A 1 -20.78 4.75 -5.77
CA GLU A 1 -20.37 3.33 -5.94
C GLU A 1 -19.57 3.20 -7.23
N LEU A 2 -18.23 3.12 -7.09
CA LEU A 2 -17.34 2.81 -8.20
C LEU A 2 -17.49 1.33 -8.53
N ASN A 3 -18.42 1.04 -9.44
CA ASN A 3 -18.62 -0.31 -9.95
C ASN A 3 -17.51 -0.63 -10.97
N ILE A 4 -16.34 -1.05 -10.47
CA ILE A 4 -15.21 -1.50 -11.31
C ILE A 4 -15.44 -2.96 -11.73
N LYS A 5 -16.65 -3.28 -12.17
CA LYS A 5 -16.91 -4.50 -12.93
C LYS A 5 -16.48 -4.25 -14.37
N SER A 6 -15.30 -4.76 -14.73
CA SER A 6 -14.85 -5.02 -16.13
C SER A 6 -15.24 -3.98 -17.21
N LYS A 7 -15.38 -2.70 -16.85
CA LYS A 7 -15.60 -1.66 -17.85
C LYS A 7 -14.25 -1.19 -18.39
N VAL A 8 -14.08 -1.37 -19.68
CA VAL A 8 -13.06 -0.66 -20.47
C VAL A 8 -13.24 0.82 -20.19
N ILE A 9 -12.23 1.46 -19.57
CA ILE A 9 -12.20 2.91 -19.47
C ILE A 9 -12.01 3.43 -20.89
N LYS A 10 -13.08 3.90 -21.49
CA LYS A 10 -13.01 4.61 -22.78
C LYS A 10 -12.47 6.01 -22.47
N ASN A 11 -11.20 6.22 -22.70
CA ASN A 11 -10.68 7.56 -22.87
C ASN A 11 -11.10 8.03 -24.26
N GLU A 12 -11.83 9.13 -24.34
CA GLU A 12 -12.35 9.66 -25.62
C GLU A 12 -11.25 10.10 -26.59
N ASP A 13 -10.00 10.28 -26.12
CA ASP A 13 -8.88 10.77 -26.93
C ASP A 13 -7.82 9.72 -27.34
N SER A 14 -7.98 8.47 -27.01
CA SER A 14 -7.07 7.45 -27.50
C SER A 14 -7.76 6.12 -27.76
N ASN A 15 -7.57 5.59 -28.95
CA ASN A 15 -7.96 4.23 -29.37
C ASN A 15 -7.23 3.11 -28.56
N ARG A 16 -6.65 3.42 -27.42
CA ARG A 16 -5.93 2.48 -26.55
C ARG A 16 -6.93 1.73 -25.67
N LYS A 17 -7.15 0.48 -25.99
CA LYS A 17 -7.90 -0.44 -25.12
C LYS A 17 -6.97 -0.95 -24.02
N LEU A 18 -7.10 -0.42 -22.81
CA LEU A 18 -6.41 -0.97 -21.64
C LEU A 18 -6.97 -2.38 -21.35
N LYS A 19 -6.11 -3.37 -21.37
CA LYS A 19 -6.46 -4.75 -21.03
C LYS A 19 -6.01 -5.04 -19.60
N ILE A 20 -6.82 -5.77 -18.85
CA ILE A 20 -6.48 -6.21 -17.50
C ILE A 20 -5.66 -7.49 -17.59
N LYS A 21 -4.41 -7.44 -17.15
CA LYS A 21 -3.53 -8.63 -17.05
C LYS A 21 -4.07 -9.62 -16.03
N ASN A 22 -4.14 -10.88 -16.42
CA ASN A 22 -4.47 -11.95 -15.49
C ASN A 22 -3.22 -12.35 -14.70
N GLY A 23 -3.32 -12.39 -13.37
CA GLY A 23 -2.33 -13.06 -12.52
C GLY A 23 -1.23 -12.22 -11.89
N SER A 24 -1.12 -10.89 -12.11
CA SER A 24 -0.01 -10.08 -11.55
C SER A 24 0.14 -10.19 -10.04
N PHE A 25 -0.96 -10.39 -9.31
CA PHE A 25 -0.95 -10.52 -7.84
C PHE A 25 -1.49 -11.87 -7.33
N LYS A 26 -1.63 -12.87 -8.21
CA LYS A 26 -2.09 -14.20 -7.81
C LYS A 26 -1.10 -14.82 -6.82
N GLY A 27 -1.61 -15.27 -5.67
CA GLY A 27 -0.80 -15.88 -4.61
C GLY A 27 0.01 -14.89 -3.75
N LYS A 28 -0.05 -13.58 -4.03
CA LYS A 28 0.58 -12.58 -3.16
C LYS A 28 -0.28 -12.30 -1.94
N ARG A 29 0.38 -12.24 -0.79
CA ARG A 29 -0.21 -11.82 0.48
C ARG A 29 0.10 -10.35 0.68
N ILE A 30 -0.94 -9.54 0.71
CA ILE A 30 -0.81 -8.08 0.75
C ILE A 30 -1.36 -7.57 2.08
N THR A 31 -0.63 -6.66 2.69
CA THR A 31 -1.12 -5.83 3.79
C THR A 31 -1.20 -4.39 3.36
N TYR A 32 -2.01 -3.58 4.02
CA TYR A 32 -2.21 -2.17 3.69
C TYR A 32 -1.80 -1.26 4.84
N HIS A 33 -1.02 -0.25 4.52
CA HIS A 33 -0.71 0.83 5.45
C HIS A 33 -1.66 1.99 5.21
N ASP A 34 -2.47 2.33 6.20
CA ASP A 34 -3.38 3.49 6.16
C ASP A 34 -2.59 4.80 6.31
N PRO A 35 -2.48 5.64 5.26
CA PRO A 35 -1.83 6.93 5.37
C PRO A 35 -2.65 7.89 6.23
N CYS A 36 -1.98 8.69 7.05
CA CYS A 36 -2.66 9.62 7.95
C CYS A 36 -3.55 10.64 7.21
N TYR A 37 -3.15 11.10 6.03
CA TYR A 37 -3.93 12.05 5.25
C TYR A 37 -5.25 11.48 4.74
N LEU A 38 -5.26 10.23 4.26
CA LEU A 38 -6.51 9.59 3.84
C LEU A 38 -7.36 9.20 5.05
N GLY A 39 -6.76 8.50 6.01
CA GLY A 39 -7.50 7.98 7.16
C GLY A 39 -7.85 9.06 8.18
N ARG A 40 -6.87 9.50 8.97
CA ARG A 40 -7.13 10.39 10.11
C ARG A 40 -7.68 11.75 9.75
N HIS A 41 -7.21 12.36 8.65
CA HIS A 41 -7.65 13.71 8.27
C HIS A 41 -8.92 13.69 7.43
N ASN A 42 -9.13 12.67 6.60
CA ASN A 42 -10.27 12.61 5.68
C ASN A 42 -11.24 11.46 5.98
N ASN A 43 -10.97 10.66 7.00
CA ASN A 43 -11.78 9.50 7.38
C ASN A 43 -12.00 8.50 6.22
N GLU A 44 -11.03 8.44 5.28
CA GLU A 44 -11.12 7.58 4.12
C GLU A 44 -10.29 6.29 4.33
N TYR A 45 -10.97 5.21 4.60
CA TYR A 45 -10.38 3.88 4.86
C TYR A 45 -10.82 2.83 3.85
N ASP A 46 -11.99 3.00 3.25
CA ASP A 46 -12.61 1.96 2.46
C ASP A 46 -12.30 2.08 0.96
N ALA A 47 -12.16 3.29 0.41
CA ALA A 47 -11.83 3.47 -1.00
C ALA A 47 -10.47 2.83 -1.37
N PRO A 48 -9.37 3.01 -0.61
CA PRO A 48 -8.11 2.33 -0.91
C PRO A 48 -8.24 0.79 -0.87
N ARG A 49 -9.00 0.27 0.08
CA ARG A 49 -9.26 -1.18 0.19
C ARG A 49 -10.07 -1.70 -0.98
N SER A 50 -11.06 -0.95 -1.43
CA SER A 50 -11.85 -1.28 -2.62
C SER A 50 -10.99 -1.34 -3.88
N VAL A 51 -10.07 -0.38 -4.05
CA VAL A 51 -9.09 -0.39 -5.15
C VAL A 51 -8.20 -1.62 -5.06
N LEU A 52 -7.59 -1.88 -3.90
CA LEU A 52 -6.75 -3.06 -3.69
C LEU A 52 -7.51 -4.36 -3.95
N GLN A 53 -8.74 -4.47 -3.46
CA GLN A 53 -9.57 -5.65 -3.68
C GLN A 53 -9.85 -5.88 -5.17
N SER A 54 -10.06 -4.81 -5.95
CA SER A 54 -10.24 -4.91 -7.41
C SER A 54 -8.99 -5.40 -8.13
N VAL A 55 -7.82 -5.02 -7.62
CA VAL A 55 -6.51 -5.47 -8.14
C VAL A 55 -6.24 -6.93 -7.79
N LEU A 56 -6.58 -7.32 -6.56
CA LEU A 56 -6.32 -8.66 -6.02
C LEU A 56 -7.32 -9.72 -6.54
N ARG A 57 -8.51 -9.33 -6.94
CA ARG A 57 -9.65 -10.20 -7.32
C ARG A 57 -10.05 -11.13 -6.16
N ASP A 58 -9.47 -12.33 -6.13
CA ASP A 58 -9.78 -13.38 -5.14
C ASP A 58 -8.87 -13.32 -3.91
N GLY A 59 -7.89 -12.40 -3.91
CA GLY A 59 -6.98 -12.18 -2.80
C GLY A 59 -7.63 -11.43 -1.65
N LYS A 60 -7.08 -11.58 -0.45
CA LYS A 60 -7.49 -10.84 0.74
C LYS A 60 -6.38 -9.91 1.19
N ILE A 61 -6.77 -8.76 1.71
CA ILE A 61 -5.86 -7.88 2.42
C ILE A 61 -5.69 -8.46 3.83
N ASN A 62 -4.45 -8.75 4.20
CA ASN A 62 -4.11 -9.14 5.57
C ASN A 62 -3.94 -7.87 6.39
N GLU A 63 -4.96 -7.48 7.13
CA GLU A 63 -4.88 -6.27 7.95
C GLU A 63 -3.81 -6.39 9.04
N MET A 64 -3.10 -5.29 9.28
CA MET A 64 -2.23 -5.20 10.45
C MET A 64 -3.07 -5.07 11.72
N GLU A 65 -2.52 -5.48 12.86
CA GLU A 65 -3.19 -5.34 14.16
C GLU A 65 -3.71 -3.92 14.40
N LYS A 66 -2.88 -2.92 14.08
CA LYS A 66 -3.26 -1.51 14.10
C LYS A 66 -3.57 -1.04 12.68
N ALA A 67 -4.83 -1.04 12.31
CA ALA A 67 -5.32 -0.64 11.00
C ALA A 67 -6.42 0.44 11.13
N LYS A 68 -6.78 1.05 10.04
CA LYS A 68 -7.80 2.11 9.95
C LYS A 68 -7.54 3.25 10.93
N SER A 69 -8.50 3.59 11.78
CA SER A 69 -8.39 4.66 12.79
C SER A 69 -7.26 4.44 13.79
N GLU A 70 -6.96 3.18 14.10
CA GLU A 70 -5.87 2.78 15.01
C GLU A 70 -4.51 2.66 14.30
N SER A 71 -4.44 2.95 13.00
CA SER A 71 -3.23 2.75 12.22
C SER A 71 -2.02 3.46 12.82
N PHE A 72 -0.91 2.73 12.93
CA PHE A 72 0.35 3.28 13.39
C PHE A 72 1.00 4.13 12.28
N CYS A 73 1.68 5.22 12.65
CA CYS A 73 2.30 6.14 11.71
C CYS A 73 3.45 5.48 10.92
N CYS A 74 3.70 5.97 9.70
CA CYS A 74 4.92 5.61 8.95
C CYS A 74 6.18 6.32 9.47
N GLY A 75 6.02 7.41 10.24
CA GLY A 75 7.12 8.16 10.82
C GLY A 75 7.58 9.39 10.03
N ALA A 76 6.95 9.72 8.89
CA ALA A 76 7.36 10.89 8.07
C ALA A 76 6.89 12.23 8.64
N GLY A 77 5.79 12.23 9.39
CA GLY A 77 5.13 13.46 9.86
C GLY A 77 6.01 14.31 10.76
N GLY A 78 5.72 15.61 10.81
CA GLY A 78 6.47 16.56 11.59
C GLY A 78 7.94 16.78 11.14
N GLY A 79 8.24 16.43 9.88
CA GLY A 79 9.60 16.53 9.35
C GLY A 79 10.55 15.40 9.81
N ASN A 80 10.05 14.40 10.52
CA ASN A 80 10.87 13.31 11.07
C ASN A 80 11.58 12.48 10.00
N MET A 81 11.14 12.50 8.75
CA MET A 81 11.86 11.84 7.67
C MET A 81 13.25 12.45 7.39
N TRP A 82 13.48 13.69 7.83
CA TRP A 82 14.74 14.43 7.65
C TRP A 82 15.66 14.35 8.87
N TYR A 83 15.21 13.75 9.96
CA TYR A 83 15.97 13.63 11.20
C TYR A 83 16.29 12.18 11.54
N GLU A 84 17.53 11.94 11.91
CA GLU A 84 17.90 10.67 12.55
C GLU A 84 17.54 10.71 14.04
N ILE A 85 16.58 9.91 14.42
CA ILE A 85 16.24 9.68 15.82
C ILE A 85 17.29 8.72 16.39
N LYS A 86 18.13 9.21 17.29
CA LYS A 86 19.23 8.44 17.89
C LYS A 86 18.83 7.61 19.11
N THR A 87 17.62 7.82 19.65
CA THR A 87 17.15 7.17 20.87
C THR A 87 15.90 6.36 20.56
N GLY A 88 15.90 5.10 21.01
CA GLY A 88 14.76 4.19 20.82
C GLY A 88 14.66 3.61 19.41
N GLU A 89 13.57 2.96 19.14
CA GLU A 89 13.29 2.34 17.84
C GLU A 89 12.56 3.33 16.91
N ARG A 90 13.00 3.39 15.65
CA ARG A 90 12.37 4.28 14.67
C ARG A 90 10.94 3.84 14.38
N ILE A 91 10.05 4.81 14.20
CA ILE A 91 8.61 4.60 13.97
C ILE A 91 8.37 3.71 12.73
N ASN A 92 9.12 3.93 11.65
CA ASN A 92 8.99 3.15 10.43
C ASN A 92 9.41 1.68 10.62
N GLN A 93 10.45 1.40 11.42
CA GLN A 93 10.86 0.04 11.75
C GLN A 93 9.76 -0.70 12.51
N ASN A 94 9.14 -0.05 13.49
CA ASN A 94 7.99 -0.59 14.21
C ASN A 94 6.82 -0.90 13.28
N ARG A 95 6.55 0.00 12.33
CA ARG A 95 5.48 -0.23 11.35
C ARG A 95 5.77 -1.40 10.42
N VAL A 96 7.01 -1.53 9.97
CA VAL A 96 7.44 -2.69 9.15
C VAL A 96 7.31 -4.00 9.93
N LYS A 97 7.68 -4.04 11.22
CA LYS A 97 7.47 -5.23 12.06
C LYS A 97 5.99 -5.65 12.12
N GLN A 98 5.07 -4.69 12.25
CA GLN A 98 3.63 -4.98 12.20
C GLN A 98 3.22 -5.52 10.82
N ALA A 99 3.80 -5.01 9.73
CA ALA A 99 3.52 -5.53 8.40
C ALA A 99 4.05 -6.97 8.22
N VAL A 100 5.26 -7.24 8.67
CA VAL A 100 5.86 -8.60 8.63
C VAL A 100 5.05 -9.60 9.46
N SER A 101 4.52 -9.19 10.61
CA SER A 101 3.69 -10.06 11.46
C SER A 101 2.41 -10.56 10.78
N THR A 102 1.91 -9.85 9.77
CA THR A 102 0.77 -10.31 8.94
C THR A 102 1.11 -11.45 7.99
N LYS A 103 2.39 -11.83 7.89
CA LYS A 103 2.93 -12.77 6.89
C LYS A 103 2.68 -12.31 5.45
N ALA A 104 2.43 -11.02 5.23
CA ALA A 104 2.36 -10.45 3.89
C ALA A 104 3.76 -10.39 3.26
N ASN A 105 3.81 -10.50 1.94
CA ASN A 105 5.03 -10.28 1.16
C ASN A 105 5.01 -8.95 0.39
N THR A 106 3.95 -8.18 0.57
CA THR A 106 3.81 -6.85 -0.01
C THR A 106 3.05 -5.94 0.96
N VAL A 107 3.60 -4.75 1.20
CA VAL A 107 2.90 -3.65 1.86
C VAL A 107 2.45 -2.68 0.79
N ALA A 108 1.15 -2.44 0.71
CA ALA A 108 0.59 -1.40 -0.13
C ALA A 108 0.39 -0.12 0.67
N ALA A 109 0.70 1.02 0.09
CA ALA A 109 0.36 2.33 0.66
C ALA A 109 -0.09 3.29 -0.45
N ALA A 110 -0.83 4.33 -0.09
CA ALA A 110 -1.35 5.34 -1.01
C ALA A 110 -0.81 6.73 -0.63
N CYS A 111 0.48 6.82 -0.37
CA CYS A 111 1.17 8.05 -0.03
C CYS A 111 2.67 7.89 -0.27
N ASN A 112 3.25 8.77 -1.09
CA ASN A 112 4.68 8.73 -1.44
C ASN A 112 5.60 8.79 -0.21
N PHE A 113 5.28 9.63 0.77
CA PHE A 113 6.07 9.71 2.00
C PHE A 113 6.00 8.42 2.81
N CYS A 114 4.82 7.77 2.87
CA CYS A 114 4.68 6.48 3.53
C CYS A 114 5.49 5.41 2.80
N ASN A 115 5.49 5.41 1.46
CA ASN A 115 6.28 4.46 0.67
C ASN A 115 7.77 4.59 0.98
N ILE A 116 8.33 5.82 0.93
CA ILE A 116 9.73 6.09 1.26
C ILE A 116 10.09 5.59 2.67
N MET A 117 9.27 5.92 3.67
CA MET A 117 9.52 5.54 5.05
C MET A 117 9.41 4.02 5.28
N LEU A 118 8.46 3.37 4.62
CA LEU A 118 8.31 1.92 4.72
C LEU A 118 9.44 1.19 4.01
N GLU A 119 9.89 1.67 2.84
CA GLU A 119 11.06 1.12 2.15
C GLU A 119 12.33 1.26 2.99
N ASP A 120 12.57 2.44 3.59
CA ASP A 120 13.69 2.64 4.52
C ASP A 120 13.57 1.69 5.72
N GLY A 121 12.37 1.54 6.28
CA GLY A 121 12.12 0.61 7.37
C GLY A 121 12.37 -0.85 6.98
N VAL A 122 11.99 -1.27 5.78
CA VAL A 122 12.26 -2.62 5.26
C VAL A 122 13.76 -2.86 5.13
N LYS A 123 14.52 -1.89 4.57
CA LYS A 123 15.97 -1.94 4.44
C LYS A 123 16.67 -2.02 5.81
N THR A 124 16.33 -1.11 6.69
CA THR A 124 16.98 -1.01 8.01
C THR A 124 16.66 -2.17 8.95
N THR A 125 15.55 -2.89 8.71
CA THR A 125 15.20 -4.13 9.43
C THR A 125 15.61 -5.41 8.69
N GLN A 126 16.35 -5.31 7.58
CA GLN A 126 16.83 -6.44 6.77
C GLN A 126 15.71 -7.38 6.29
N ASN A 127 14.58 -6.81 5.92
CA ASN A 127 13.42 -7.57 5.44
C ASN A 127 13.19 -7.46 3.92
N GLU A 128 14.16 -7.00 3.14
CA GLU A 128 14.03 -6.73 1.71
C GLU A 128 13.67 -7.97 0.88
N GLU A 129 14.14 -9.13 1.29
CA GLU A 129 13.81 -10.39 0.62
C GLU A 129 12.41 -10.91 0.97
N ASN A 130 11.87 -10.50 2.12
CA ASN A 130 10.62 -11.01 2.65
C ASN A 130 9.41 -10.16 2.24
N ILE A 131 9.57 -8.83 2.19
CA ILE A 131 8.46 -7.91 2.00
C ILE A 131 8.85 -6.74 1.09
N LYS A 132 7.98 -6.42 0.13
CA LYS A 132 8.13 -5.29 -0.78
C LYS A 132 7.12 -4.22 -0.46
N VAL A 133 7.49 -2.96 -0.69
CA VAL A 133 6.58 -1.82 -0.60
C VAL A 133 6.14 -1.45 -2.01
N LEU A 134 4.86 -1.22 -2.21
CA LEU A 134 4.30 -0.80 -3.49
C LEU A 134 3.27 0.31 -3.28
N ASP A 135 3.31 1.31 -4.14
CA ASP A 135 2.21 2.27 -4.22
C ASP A 135 0.97 1.61 -4.82
N ILE A 136 -0.20 2.00 -4.31
CA ILE A 136 -1.47 1.48 -4.80
C ILE A 136 -1.69 1.78 -6.30
N ALA A 137 -1.18 2.92 -6.79
CA ALA A 137 -1.24 3.28 -8.21
C ALA A 137 -0.32 2.40 -9.06
N GLU A 138 0.85 2.03 -8.55
CA GLU A 138 1.73 1.05 -9.21
C GLU A 138 1.07 -0.31 -9.32
N MET A 139 0.37 -0.75 -8.27
CA MET A 139 -0.36 -2.01 -8.29
C MET A 139 -1.49 -2.00 -9.33
N VAL A 140 -2.21 -0.88 -9.45
CA VAL A 140 -3.21 -0.69 -10.50
C VAL A 140 -2.55 -0.70 -11.88
N SER A 141 -1.46 0.04 -12.06
CA SER A 141 -0.70 0.09 -13.32
C SER A 141 -0.20 -1.29 -13.76
N GLN A 142 0.37 -2.07 -12.83
CA GLN A 142 0.81 -3.44 -13.14
C GLN A 142 -0.35 -4.37 -13.53
N ARG A 143 -1.56 -4.04 -13.14
CA ARG A 143 -2.77 -4.77 -13.47
C ARG A 143 -3.33 -4.41 -14.84
N LEU A 144 -3.03 -3.20 -15.31
CA LEU A 144 -3.43 -2.69 -16.62
C LEU A 144 -2.32 -2.95 -17.64
N SER A 145 -2.70 -3.20 -18.89
CA SER A 145 -1.78 -3.26 -20.03
C SER A 145 -2.39 -2.57 -21.23
N GLU A 146 -1.57 -2.02 -22.05
CA GLU A 146 -1.99 -1.49 -23.36
C GLU A 146 -2.35 -2.61 -24.34
#